data_71d96d4adfbdeb02e6e25086f557b503
#
_entry.id   71d96d4adfbdeb02e6e25086f557b503
#
_cell.length_a   1.000
_cell.length_b   1.000
_cell.length_c   1.000
_cell.angle_alpha   90.00
_cell.angle_beta   90.00
_cell.angle_gamma   90.00
#
_symmetry.space_group_name_H-M   'P 1'
#
loop_
_entity.id
_entity.type
_entity.pdbx_description
1 polymer ?
#
loop_
_entity_poly.entity_id
_entity_poly.type
_entity_poly.pdbx_seq_one_letter_code
_entity_poly.pdbx_strand_id
1 'polypeptide(L)'
;MNWIKRIGALALIALLTFTPLTSAWAIEDETAEETTVEQTEDTAADETDGEDTAEEAADEANADSDEDGDEADGEDSDEEDSDEDEEAEKTPKKEKKEEKEEPDLDPVINLSAGASICVNAETGEIIHEKNAKEKMYPASTTKIMTALLVLENCEDLSETVTMVKDDFADVANGASSAGLQLGETVTVEDLLYCMLLPSGNEAANALARYIGGDVASFAEMMNDRADKLGCVNTHFVNPNGLHDDDHYTCAYDLYLIAQAAMQFESFQTIVNTAQRKLAATNLQEERIIYTTNELILSRWSPQYYDYCYGIKTGHTTPAGYCLVSFAKNKDVGLSYYSVVLGCPFDDEAAAAGSFVETKKLFQWAFSKYSMKTAAVSGDAITERKVRLGKDKDAVTLVTSEDVSVLIPRDADVSMLEVTVDAEDSYDAPVSAGDKLGTVTYSYHGKELASTDLVALTGIERSQLLFFLDQFKNFLLSKTFRIIAAVVVILLVVLLLVRAFFRRRRKRRRKLRQNKNRRRK
;
A
#
# COMPACT_ATOMS: atom_id res chain seq x y z
N MET A 1 76.82 -37.91 -2.10
CA MET A 1 75.53 -38.54 -1.82
C MET A 1 74.66 -37.71 -0.82
N ASN A 2 75.16 -36.57 -0.32
CA ASN A 2 74.48 -35.77 0.71
C ASN A 2 73.74 -34.53 0.20
N TRP A 3 73.82 -34.21 -1.10
CA TRP A 3 73.13 -32.99 -1.65
C TRP A 3 71.70 -33.28 -2.14
N ILE A 4 71.43 -34.51 -2.59
CA ILE A 4 70.08 -34.93 -3.04
C ILE A 4 69.12 -35.09 -1.86
N LYS A 5 69.64 -35.45 -0.66
CA LYS A 5 68.86 -35.54 0.57
C LYS A 5 68.50 -34.16 1.12
N ARG A 6 69.30 -33.11 0.84
CA ARG A 6 69.03 -31.73 1.26
C ARG A 6 67.98 -31.02 0.38
N ILE A 7 67.90 -31.36 -0.92
CA ILE A 7 66.84 -30.80 -1.82
C ILE A 7 65.53 -31.48 -1.57
N GLY A 8 65.44 -32.74 -1.21
CA GLY A 8 64.23 -33.46 -0.84
C GLY A 8 63.64 -32.95 0.47
N ALA A 9 64.49 -32.57 1.44
CA ALA A 9 64.04 -32.03 2.72
C ALA A 9 63.52 -30.59 2.59
N LEU A 10 64.03 -29.73 1.71
CA LEU A 10 63.53 -28.38 1.44
C LEU A 10 62.25 -28.37 0.65
N ALA A 11 62.01 -29.35 -0.24
CA ALA A 11 60.73 -29.48 -0.94
C ALA A 11 59.62 -30.00 -0.02
N LEU A 12 59.93 -30.81 1.00
CA LEU A 12 58.95 -31.31 1.97
C LEU A 12 58.61 -30.26 3.02
N ILE A 13 59.54 -29.38 3.37
CA ILE A 13 59.29 -28.25 4.28
C ILE A 13 58.41 -27.15 3.60
N ALA A 14 58.58 -26.92 2.29
CA ALA A 14 57.73 -25.98 1.54
C ALA A 14 56.28 -26.48 1.33
N LEU A 15 56.03 -27.80 1.47
CA LEU A 15 54.68 -28.39 1.38
C LEU A 15 53.96 -28.41 2.72
N LEU A 16 54.65 -28.22 3.85
CA LEU A 16 54.08 -28.28 5.20
C LEU A 16 53.83 -26.90 5.85
N THR A 17 54.21 -25.80 5.17
CA THR A 17 54.07 -24.44 5.72
C THR A 17 52.99 -23.61 5.03
N PHE A 18 52.17 -24.17 4.14
CA PHE A 18 50.97 -23.50 3.62
C PHE A 18 49.76 -23.91 4.44
N THR A 19 49.63 -23.36 5.65
CA THR A 19 48.35 -23.23 6.33
C THR A 19 47.59 -22.08 5.68
N PRO A 20 46.32 -22.25 5.30
CA PRO A 20 45.52 -21.13 4.85
C PRO A 20 45.28 -20.18 6.04
N LEU A 21 45.73 -18.93 5.89
CA LEU A 21 45.29 -17.84 6.76
C LEU A 21 43.76 -17.68 6.54
N THR A 22 42.98 -18.26 7.44
CA THR A 22 41.62 -17.86 7.62
C THR A 22 41.66 -16.53 8.37
N SER A 23 41.35 -15.45 7.67
CA SER A 23 41.03 -14.17 8.30
C SER A 23 39.73 -14.35 9.08
N ALA A 24 39.89 -14.52 10.40
CA ALA A 24 38.79 -14.35 11.34
C ALA A 24 38.43 -12.86 11.37
N TRP A 25 37.28 -12.52 10.85
CA TRP A 25 36.63 -11.27 11.18
C TRP A 25 35.95 -11.49 12.54
N ALA A 26 36.50 -10.86 13.56
CA ALA A 26 35.88 -10.73 14.85
C ALA A 26 34.69 -9.77 14.67
N ILE A 27 33.48 -10.26 14.93
CA ILE A 27 32.32 -9.45 15.20
C ILE A 27 32.46 -9.04 16.65
N GLU A 28 32.64 -7.74 16.88
CA GLU A 28 32.50 -7.14 18.19
C GLU A 28 31.04 -7.21 18.60
N ASP A 29 30.77 -7.96 19.64
CA ASP A 29 29.50 -8.04 20.36
C ASP A 29 29.38 -6.77 21.19
N GLU A 30 28.53 -5.82 20.78
CA GLU A 30 28.06 -4.75 21.62
C GLU A 30 26.99 -5.31 22.56
N THR A 31 27.36 -5.43 23.82
CA THR A 31 26.50 -5.78 24.94
C THR A 31 25.41 -4.74 25.12
N ALA A 32 24.16 -5.15 24.88
CA ALA A 32 22.98 -4.40 25.29
C ALA A 32 22.77 -4.59 26.81
N GLU A 33 22.74 -3.48 27.52
CA GLU A 33 22.32 -3.39 28.92
C GLU A 33 20.84 -3.79 29.07
N GLU A 34 20.61 -4.85 29.80
CA GLU A 34 19.31 -5.21 30.38
C GLU A 34 18.92 -4.20 31.46
N THR A 35 17.91 -3.40 31.18
CA THR A 35 17.19 -2.65 32.22
C THR A 35 16.01 -3.48 32.69
N THR A 36 16.16 -4.10 33.83
CA THR A 36 15.11 -4.71 34.63
C THR A 36 14.13 -3.64 35.11
N VAL A 37 12.86 -3.76 34.73
CA VAL A 37 11.75 -3.05 35.37
C VAL A 37 11.07 -4.01 36.34
N GLU A 38 11.14 -3.67 37.61
CA GLU A 38 10.44 -4.31 38.73
C GLU A 38 8.92 -4.21 38.53
N GLN A 39 8.28 -5.36 38.62
CA GLN A 39 6.84 -5.47 38.89
C GLN A 39 6.60 -5.20 40.35
N THR A 40 5.76 -4.22 40.67
CA THR A 40 5.07 -4.14 41.96
C THR A 40 3.62 -4.54 41.73
N GLU A 41 3.29 -5.71 42.21
CA GLU A 41 1.93 -6.10 42.61
C GLU A 41 1.46 -5.22 43.74
N ASP A 42 0.24 -4.70 43.68
CA ASP A 42 -0.54 -4.43 44.87
C ASP A 42 -2.02 -4.75 44.67
N THR A 43 -2.47 -5.56 45.56
CA THR A 43 -3.77 -6.20 45.75
C THR A 43 -4.74 -5.33 46.52
N ALA A 44 -6.02 -5.61 46.32
CA ALA A 44 -7.17 -5.55 47.24
C ALA A 44 -8.30 -4.67 46.69
N ALA A 45 -9.39 -5.30 46.25
CA ALA A 45 -10.58 -5.69 47.02
C ALA A 45 -11.39 -4.49 47.53
N ASP A 46 -12.61 -4.32 47.12
CA ASP A 46 -13.79 -4.71 47.86
C ASP A 46 -15.10 -4.26 47.17
N GLU A 47 -16.09 -5.06 47.39
CA GLU A 47 -17.49 -5.12 47.07
C GLU A 47 -18.29 -3.79 47.26
N THR A 48 -19.38 -3.60 46.51
CA THR A 48 -20.77 -3.80 46.93
C THR A 48 -21.78 -3.46 45.87
N ASP A 49 -22.65 -4.38 45.59
CA ASP A 49 -24.11 -4.44 45.48
C ASP A 49 -24.93 -3.15 45.27
N GLY A 50 -25.90 -3.29 44.37
CA GLY A 50 -27.07 -2.42 44.27
C GLY A 50 -27.97 -2.81 43.10
N GLU A 51 -28.82 -3.83 43.28
CA GLU A 51 -30.08 -4.09 42.56
C GLU A 51 -31.00 -2.86 42.60
N ASP A 52 -31.78 -2.65 41.50
CA ASP A 52 -33.22 -2.80 41.51
C ASP A 52 -33.87 -2.40 40.17
N THR A 53 -34.58 -3.31 39.58
CA THR A 53 -36.00 -3.42 39.16
C THR A 53 -36.58 -2.26 38.31
N ALA A 54 -36.95 -2.60 37.08
CA ALA A 54 -38.27 -3.11 36.61
C ALA A 54 -39.37 -2.03 36.40
N GLU A 55 -40.00 -2.08 35.27
CA GLU A 55 -41.40 -2.14 34.89
C GLU A 55 -41.62 -1.41 33.55
N GLU A 56 -41.93 -2.10 32.51
CA GLU A 56 -43.23 -2.44 31.91
C GLU A 56 -44.21 -1.27 31.76
N ALA A 57 -44.57 -1.00 30.50
CA ALA A 57 -45.95 -0.95 30.10
C ALA A 57 -46.08 -0.93 28.57
N ALA A 58 -46.76 -1.93 28.08
CA ALA A 58 -47.42 -2.06 26.80
C ALA A 58 -48.60 -1.09 26.70
N ASP A 59 -48.98 -0.65 25.50
CA ASP A 59 -50.37 -0.77 25.10
C ASP A 59 -50.55 -0.74 23.57
N GLU A 60 -51.46 -1.57 23.16
CA GLU A 60 -51.97 -1.87 21.83
C GLU A 60 -52.97 -0.81 21.35
N ALA A 61 -53.22 -0.77 20.04
CA ALA A 61 -54.52 -0.76 19.33
C ALA A 61 -54.30 -0.35 17.88
N ASN A 62 -54.45 -1.17 16.89
CA ASN A 62 -55.58 -1.87 16.26
C ASN A 62 -56.57 -0.96 15.51
N ALA A 63 -56.89 -1.43 14.32
CA ALA A 63 -58.02 -1.22 13.42
C ALA A 63 -57.62 -0.63 12.05
N ASP A 64 -57.63 -1.37 10.96
CA ASP A 64 -58.69 -2.08 10.22
C ASP A 64 -59.56 -1.16 9.36
N SER A 65 -59.62 -1.48 8.09
CA SER A 65 -60.74 -1.54 7.12
C SER A 65 -60.21 -1.29 5.69
N ASP A 66 -60.16 -2.33 4.84
CA ASP A 66 -61.16 -2.75 3.86
C ASP A 66 -61.59 -1.65 2.86
N GLU A 67 -61.59 -1.87 1.66
CA GLU A 67 -62.31 -2.65 0.65
C GLU A 67 -62.20 -2.04 -0.75
N ASP A 68 -62.15 -2.93 -1.73
CA ASP A 68 -62.85 -2.97 -3.03
C ASP A 68 -62.43 -1.97 -4.13
N GLY A 69 -62.26 -2.35 -5.35
CA GLY A 69 -62.81 -3.38 -6.20
C GLY A 69 -62.73 -2.95 -7.67
N ASP A 70 -62.88 -3.92 -8.51
CA ASP A 70 -63.37 -3.98 -9.90
C ASP A 70 -62.38 -3.67 -11.04
N GLU A 71 -62.06 -4.73 -11.76
CA GLU A 71 -62.61 -5.37 -12.98
C GLU A 71 -62.83 -4.46 -14.20
N ALA A 72 -62.23 -4.80 -15.32
CA ALA A 72 -62.88 -5.37 -16.50
C ALA A 72 -61.98 -5.28 -17.75
N ASP A 73 -61.83 -6.40 -18.39
CA ASP A 73 -62.12 -6.78 -19.79
C ASP A 73 -61.51 -5.91 -20.91
N GLY A 74 -61.01 -6.43 -21.96
CA GLY A 74 -61.15 -7.68 -22.69
C GLY A 74 -60.72 -7.48 -24.14
N GLU A 75 -60.63 -8.61 -24.84
CA GLU A 75 -60.65 -8.80 -26.31
C GLU A 75 -59.31 -8.63 -27.05
N ASP A 76 -58.66 -9.71 -27.47
CA ASP A 76 -58.91 -10.77 -28.47
C ASP A 76 -59.03 -10.24 -29.91
N SER A 77 -58.08 -10.68 -30.76
CA SER A 77 -58.36 -10.99 -32.17
C SER A 77 -57.19 -11.77 -32.79
N ASP A 78 -57.55 -12.95 -33.18
CA ASP A 78 -56.89 -13.95 -34.01
C ASP A 78 -56.56 -13.53 -35.43
N GLU A 79 -55.88 -14.46 -36.07
CA GLU A 79 -55.79 -14.81 -37.50
C GLU A 79 -54.45 -14.48 -38.17
N GLU A 80 -53.86 -15.23 -38.97
CA GLU A 80 -53.95 -16.61 -39.50
C GLU A 80 -52.65 -16.90 -40.28
N ASP A 81 -52.32 -18.17 -40.31
CA ASP A 81 -51.56 -19.02 -41.24
C ASP A 81 -51.11 -18.47 -42.57
N SER A 82 -49.87 -18.83 -42.95
CA SER A 82 -49.56 -19.45 -44.25
C SER A 82 -48.23 -20.15 -44.24
N ASP A 83 -48.30 -21.48 -44.43
CA ASP A 83 -47.23 -22.38 -44.81
C ASP A 83 -46.57 -21.98 -46.15
N GLU A 84 -45.26 -22.10 -46.25
CA GLU A 84 -44.59 -22.53 -47.49
C GLU A 84 -43.26 -23.24 -47.15
N ASP A 85 -43.23 -24.53 -47.51
CA ASP A 85 -42.07 -25.42 -47.53
C ASP A 85 -41.02 -24.96 -48.52
N GLU A 86 -39.74 -24.90 -48.10
CA GLU A 86 -38.61 -25.12 -49.01
C GLU A 86 -37.47 -25.88 -48.28
N GLU A 87 -37.14 -27.03 -48.81
CA GLU A 87 -35.97 -27.84 -48.52
C GLU A 87 -34.70 -27.04 -48.80
N ALA A 88 -33.77 -26.96 -47.84
CA ALA A 88 -32.40 -26.57 -48.09
C ALA A 88 -31.41 -27.29 -47.21
N GLU A 89 -30.67 -28.15 -47.81
CA GLU A 89 -29.25 -28.50 -47.69
C GLU A 89 -28.56 -28.36 -46.32
N LYS A 90 -28.24 -29.50 -45.73
CA LYS A 90 -27.39 -29.68 -44.55
C LYS A 90 -25.94 -29.30 -44.85
N THR A 91 -25.49 -28.12 -44.43
CA THR A 91 -24.08 -27.81 -44.20
C THR A 91 -23.72 -28.03 -42.72
N PRO A 92 -22.52 -28.55 -42.37
CA PRO A 92 -22.17 -28.87 -41.02
C PRO A 92 -22.01 -27.58 -40.19
N LYS A 93 -22.76 -27.46 -39.11
CA LYS A 93 -22.60 -26.44 -38.08
C LYS A 93 -21.17 -26.52 -37.53
N LYS A 94 -20.34 -25.53 -37.88
CA LYS A 94 -19.18 -25.16 -37.09
C LYS A 94 -19.72 -24.82 -35.68
N GLU A 95 -19.31 -25.58 -34.69
CA GLU A 95 -19.44 -25.18 -33.30
C GLU A 95 -18.77 -23.81 -33.15
N LYS A 96 -19.56 -22.77 -32.95
CA LYS A 96 -19.12 -21.50 -32.43
C LYS A 96 -18.64 -21.81 -31.02
N LYS A 97 -17.32 -21.84 -30.81
CA LYS A 97 -16.75 -21.60 -29.51
C LYS A 97 -17.40 -20.30 -29.01
N GLU A 98 -18.21 -20.39 -27.97
CA GLU A 98 -18.56 -19.23 -27.16
C GLU A 98 -17.22 -18.67 -26.64
N GLU A 99 -16.73 -17.62 -27.27
CA GLU A 99 -15.81 -16.71 -26.62
C GLU A 99 -16.55 -16.24 -25.38
N LYS A 100 -16.13 -16.70 -24.20
CA LYS A 100 -16.51 -16.07 -22.96
C LYS A 100 -16.07 -14.60 -23.13
N GLU A 101 -17.02 -13.69 -23.23
CA GLU A 101 -16.75 -12.27 -23.08
C GLU A 101 -15.99 -12.14 -21.76
N GLU A 102 -14.74 -11.69 -21.86
CA GLU A 102 -13.96 -11.33 -20.69
C GLU A 102 -14.77 -10.26 -19.94
N PRO A 103 -14.95 -10.40 -18.61
CA PRO A 103 -15.69 -9.40 -17.85
C PRO A 103 -15.04 -8.04 -18.06
N ASP A 104 -15.87 -7.03 -18.34
CA ASP A 104 -15.42 -5.64 -18.52
C ASP A 104 -14.68 -5.20 -17.25
N LEU A 105 -13.38 -5.02 -17.38
CA LEU A 105 -12.45 -4.81 -16.28
C LEU A 105 -12.71 -3.54 -15.50
N ASP A 106 -13.08 -2.48 -16.22
CA ASP A 106 -13.32 -1.17 -15.69
C ASP A 106 -14.71 -0.72 -16.12
N PRO A 107 -15.77 -1.10 -15.39
CA PRO A 107 -17.09 -0.60 -15.67
C PRO A 107 -17.06 0.93 -15.63
N VAL A 108 -17.18 1.54 -16.79
CA VAL A 108 -17.08 3.00 -16.94
C VAL A 108 -18.26 3.66 -16.24
N ILE A 109 -17.96 4.54 -15.27
CA ILE A 109 -18.93 5.45 -14.71
C ILE A 109 -18.75 6.85 -15.31
N ASN A 110 -19.83 7.42 -15.82
CA ASN A 110 -19.83 8.78 -16.34
C ASN A 110 -20.26 9.76 -15.26
N LEU A 111 -19.38 10.70 -14.94
CA LEU A 111 -19.60 11.77 -13.98
C LEU A 111 -19.56 13.13 -14.67
N SER A 112 -20.42 14.06 -14.21
CA SER A 112 -20.43 15.45 -14.68
C SER A 112 -19.31 16.30 -14.09
N ALA A 113 -18.64 15.81 -13.02
CA ALA A 113 -17.50 16.48 -12.41
C ALA A 113 -16.41 16.81 -13.45
N GLY A 114 -15.75 17.95 -13.30
CA GLY A 114 -14.56 18.32 -14.11
C GLY A 114 -13.40 17.38 -13.89
N ALA A 115 -13.11 17.04 -12.63
CA ALA A 115 -12.15 16.01 -12.23
C ALA A 115 -12.70 15.13 -11.12
N SER A 116 -12.34 13.85 -11.11
CA SER A 116 -12.75 12.92 -10.05
C SER A 116 -11.78 11.76 -9.88
N ILE A 117 -11.76 11.19 -8.66
CA ILE A 117 -11.02 9.97 -8.33
C ILE A 117 -11.80 9.16 -7.30
N CYS A 118 -11.71 7.83 -7.38
CA CYS A 118 -12.17 6.91 -6.35
C CYS A 118 -11.06 5.89 -6.04
N VAL A 119 -10.68 5.83 -4.78
CA VAL A 119 -9.56 4.99 -4.32
C VAL A 119 -10.03 4.08 -3.21
N ASN A 120 -9.72 2.80 -3.32
CA ASN A 120 -9.94 1.85 -2.23
C ASN A 120 -9.01 2.17 -1.06
N ALA A 121 -9.56 2.28 0.15
CA ALA A 121 -8.80 2.72 1.31
C ALA A 121 -7.89 1.62 1.88
N GLU A 122 -8.22 0.35 1.66
CA GLU A 122 -7.48 -0.80 2.15
C GLU A 122 -6.24 -1.09 1.29
N THR A 123 -6.38 -0.99 -0.04
CA THR A 123 -5.32 -1.35 -0.99
C THR A 123 -4.59 -0.15 -1.61
N GLY A 124 -5.19 1.05 -1.54
CA GLY A 124 -4.71 2.22 -2.28
C GLY A 124 -4.99 2.16 -3.78
N GLU A 125 -5.77 1.16 -4.23
CA GLU A 125 -6.08 0.97 -5.64
C GLU A 125 -7.05 2.03 -6.15
N ILE A 126 -6.67 2.70 -7.25
CA ILE A 126 -7.53 3.63 -7.97
C ILE A 126 -8.48 2.81 -8.86
N ILE A 127 -9.79 2.85 -8.54
CA ILE A 127 -10.84 2.13 -9.27
C ILE A 127 -11.59 3.02 -10.26
N HIS A 128 -11.46 4.34 -10.12
CA HIS A 128 -11.98 5.32 -11.06
C HIS A 128 -11.11 6.57 -11.05
N GLU A 129 -10.82 7.12 -12.21
CA GLU A 129 -10.20 8.43 -12.37
C GLU A 129 -10.71 9.14 -13.63
N LYS A 130 -10.90 10.45 -13.49
CA LYS A 130 -11.20 11.35 -14.59
C LYS A 130 -10.47 12.65 -14.33
N ASN A 131 -9.53 13.02 -15.21
CA ASN A 131 -8.74 14.25 -15.08
C ASN A 131 -8.10 14.40 -13.68
N ALA A 132 -7.80 13.27 -13.00
CA ALA A 132 -7.48 13.25 -11.57
C ALA A 132 -6.23 14.08 -11.21
N LYS A 133 -5.34 14.33 -12.18
CA LYS A 133 -4.11 15.12 -12.02
C LYS A 133 -4.17 16.50 -12.68
N GLU A 134 -5.30 16.89 -13.26
CA GLU A 134 -5.49 18.24 -13.79
C GLU A 134 -5.67 19.25 -12.67
N LYS A 135 -5.06 20.42 -12.82
CA LYS A 135 -5.16 21.51 -11.87
C LYS A 135 -6.55 22.09 -11.85
N MET A 136 -7.14 22.12 -10.67
CA MET A 136 -8.48 22.65 -10.39
C MET A 136 -8.43 23.56 -9.16
N TYR A 137 -9.42 24.42 -9.01
CA TYR A 137 -9.57 25.22 -7.81
C TYR A 137 -10.23 24.38 -6.70
N PRO A 138 -9.60 24.27 -5.49
CA PRO A 138 -10.11 23.43 -4.41
C PRO A 138 -11.32 23.99 -3.68
N ALA A 139 -11.52 25.32 -3.71
CA ALA A 139 -12.42 25.99 -2.78
C ALA A 139 -12.15 25.56 -1.32
N SER A 140 -13.19 25.46 -0.48
CA SER A 140 -13.05 25.10 0.94
C SER A 140 -12.59 23.66 1.22
N THR A 141 -12.34 22.80 0.21
CA THR A 141 -11.66 21.52 0.46
C THR A 141 -10.20 21.72 0.91
N THR A 142 -9.61 22.91 0.67
CA THR A 142 -8.35 23.40 1.23
C THR A 142 -8.26 23.19 2.75
N LYS A 143 -9.37 23.35 3.46
CA LYS A 143 -9.43 23.24 4.93
C LYS A 143 -9.06 21.87 5.48
N ILE A 144 -8.97 20.84 4.62
CA ILE A 144 -8.45 19.53 4.99
C ILE A 144 -6.95 19.65 5.30
N MET A 145 -6.18 20.35 4.46
CA MET A 145 -4.76 20.61 4.71
C MET A 145 -4.55 21.48 5.94
N THR A 146 -5.42 22.49 6.12
CA THR A 146 -5.37 23.34 7.32
C THR A 146 -5.59 22.52 8.59
N ALA A 147 -6.59 21.63 8.60
CA ALA A 147 -6.85 20.72 9.72
C ALA A 147 -5.69 19.75 9.96
N LEU A 148 -5.12 19.17 8.90
CA LEU A 148 -3.96 18.30 8.99
C LEU A 148 -2.80 18.99 9.70
N LEU A 149 -2.43 20.20 9.29
CA LEU A 149 -1.34 20.95 9.92
C LEU A 149 -1.64 21.32 11.36
N VAL A 150 -2.88 21.69 11.69
CA VAL A 150 -3.27 21.94 13.08
C VAL A 150 -3.07 20.70 13.94
N LEU A 151 -3.52 19.54 13.48
CA LEU A 151 -3.42 18.28 14.22
C LEU A 151 -1.98 17.75 14.32
N GLU A 152 -1.12 18.07 13.35
CA GLU A 152 0.30 17.73 13.40
C GLU A 152 1.12 18.64 14.33
N ASN A 153 0.64 19.87 14.63
CA ASN A 153 1.42 20.88 15.35
C ASN A 153 0.78 21.34 16.67
N CYS A 154 -0.40 20.87 17.03
CA CYS A 154 -1.08 21.17 18.30
C CYS A 154 -1.31 19.88 19.07
N GLU A 155 -0.61 19.69 20.18
CA GLU A 155 -0.74 18.48 21.02
C GLU A 155 -1.99 18.54 21.92
N ASP A 156 -2.40 19.73 22.36
CA ASP A 156 -3.54 19.93 23.26
C ASP A 156 -4.63 20.79 22.60
N LEU A 157 -5.63 20.12 22.02
CA LEU A 157 -6.78 20.79 21.38
C LEU A 157 -7.65 21.60 22.33
N SER A 158 -7.44 21.49 23.66
CA SER A 158 -8.13 22.31 24.68
C SER A 158 -7.52 23.72 24.84
N GLU A 159 -6.35 23.97 24.25
CA GLU A 159 -5.77 25.30 24.21
C GLU A 159 -6.73 26.30 23.56
N THR A 160 -6.67 27.56 24.03
CA THR A 160 -7.63 28.59 23.60
C THR A 160 -7.00 29.63 22.71
N VAL A 161 -7.76 30.05 21.70
CA VAL A 161 -7.39 31.11 20.77
C VAL A 161 -8.40 32.25 20.87
N THR A 162 -7.91 33.47 21.02
CA THR A 162 -8.76 34.66 20.97
C THR A 162 -8.79 35.21 19.55
N MET A 163 -10.01 35.41 19.02
CA MET A 163 -10.23 35.93 17.67
C MET A 163 -9.76 37.38 17.57
N VAL A 164 -8.93 37.67 16.58
CA VAL A 164 -8.43 39.00 16.29
C VAL A 164 -8.95 39.54 14.95
N LYS A 165 -8.75 40.85 14.70
CA LYS A 165 -9.30 41.49 13.49
C LYS A 165 -8.83 40.84 12.19
N ASP A 166 -7.61 40.36 12.15
CA ASP A 166 -6.98 39.81 10.95
C ASP A 166 -7.61 38.44 10.59
N ASP A 167 -8.18 37.71 11.55
CA ASP A 167 -8.88 36.46 11.30
C ASP A 167 -10.15 36.66 10.42
N PHE A 168 -10.68 37.89 10.36
CA PHE A 168 -11.87 38.25 9.59
C PHE A 168 -11.55 38.98 8.28
N ALA A 169 -10.28 39.10 7.88
CA ALA A 169 -9.85 39.89 6.75
C ALA A 169 -10.60 39.54 5.44
N ASP A 170 -10.87 38.25 5.22
CA ASP A 170 -11.44 37.71 3.99
C ASP A 170 -12.88 37.19 4.17
N VAL A 171 -13.52 37.49 5.31
CA VAL A 171 -14.88 36.99 5.64
C VAL A 171 -15.99 37.92 5.10
N ALA A 172 -15.62 38.96 4.34
CA ALA A 172 -16.59 39.94 3.84
C ALA A 172 -17.49 39.37 2.73
N ASN A 173 -18.81 39.71 2.81
CA ASN A 173 -19.82 39.57 1.73
C ASN A 173 -20.11 38.15 1.24
N GLY A 174 -20.66 37.29 2.12
CA GLY A 174 -21.24 35.99 1.73
C GLY A 174 -20.27 34.83 1.75
N ALA A 175 -19.03 35.03 2.25
CA ALA A 175 -18.13 33.94 2.54
C ALA A 175 -18.64 33.10 3.72
N SER A 176 -18.31 31.79 3.73
CA SER A 176 -18.71 30.89 4.81
C SER A 176 -18.13 31.32 6.16
N SER A 177 -18.97 31.40 7.19
CA SER A 177 -18.62 31.81 8.55
C SER A 177 -19.27 30.89 9.58
N ALA A 178 -18.60 30.64 10.68
CA ALA A 178 -19.15 29.94 11.86
C ALA A 178 -19.79 30.91 12.86
N GLY A 179 -19.82 32.21 12.54
CA GLY A 179 -20.39 33.25 13.38
C GLY A 179 -19.56 33.60 14.61
N LEU A 180 -18.22 33.37 14.54
CA LEU A 180 -17.29 33.80 15.59
C LEU A 180 -17.20 35.33 15.62
N GLN A 181 -16.91 35.89 16.81
CA GLN A 181 -16.86 37.33 17.02
C GLN A 181 -15.45 37.81 17.36
N LEU A 182 -15.13 39.06 16.97
CA LEU A 182 -13.88 39.69 17.36
C LEU A 182 -13.74 39.74 18.90
N GLY A 183 -12.64 39.21 19.44
CA GLY A 183 -12.39 39.09 20.87
C GLY A 183 -13.04 37.87 21.51
N GLU A 184 -13.73 37.03 20.76
CA GLU A 184 -14.23 35.74 21.26
C GLU A 184 -13.05 34.78 21.49
N THR A 185 -13.09 34.07 22.62
CA THR A 185 -12.05 33.07 22.96
C THR A 185 -12.67 31.68 22.91
N VAL A 186 -12.11 30.81 22.07
CA VAL A 186 -12.59 29.46 21.80
C VAL A 186 -11.43 28.46 21.82
N THR A 187 -11.70 27.19 22.03
CA THR A 187 -10.67 26.15 21.99
C THR A 187 -10.24 25.83 20.55
N VAL A 188 -9.04 25.30 20.39
CA VAL A 188 -8.56 24.81 19.09
C VAL A 188 -9.50 23.72 18.54
N GLU A 189 -10.03 22.84 19.41
CA GLU A 189 -11.03 21.84 19.03
C GLU A 189 -12.29 22.48 18.44
N ASP A 190 -12.86 23.47 19.14
CA ASP A 190 -14.08 24.15 18.65
C ASP A 190 -13.82 24.98 17.39
N LEU A 191 -12.60 25.53 17.22
CA LEU A 191 -12.19 26.17 15.95
C LEU A 191 -12.10 25.16 14.81
N LEU A 192 -11.58 23.94 15.04
CA LEU A 192 -11.61 22.86 14.04
C LEU A 192 -13.06 22.49 13.65
N TYR A 193 -13.96 22.38 14.62
CA TYR A 193 -15.39 22.19 14.33
C TYR A 193 -15.99 23.36 13.55
N CYS A 194 -15.69 24.60 13.93
CA CYS A 194 -16.13 25.81 13.23
C CYS A 194 -15.59 25.89 11.80
N MET A 195 -14.38 25.44 11.56
CA MET A 195 -13.76 25.40 10.24
C MET A 195 -14.32 24.28 9.36
N LEU A 196 -14.51 23.08 9.90
CA LEU A 196 -14.83 21.89 9.09
C LEU A 196 -16.34 21.71 8.88
N LEU A 197 -17.21 22.03 9.85
CA LEU A 197 -18.66 21.84 9.72
C LEU A 197 -19.31 22.96 8.89
N PRO A 198 -19.46 24.19 9.39
CA PRO A 198 -20.06 25.29 8.63
C PRO A 198 -19.08 25.91 7.63
N SER A 199 -17.86 25.38 7.56
CA SER A 199 -16.80 25.88 6.66
C SER A 199 -16.30 27.28 7.00
N GLY A 200 -16.27 27.69 8.28
CA GLY A 200 -15.89 29.04 8.73
C GLY A 200 -14.49 29.45 8.26
N ASN A 201 -14.41 30.53 7.50
CA ASN A 201 -13.14 31.07 6.98
C ASN A 201 -12.33 31.73 8.09
N GLU A 202 -13.01 32.47 8.99
CA GLU A 202 -12.41 33.12 10.16
C GLU A 202 -11.76 32.08 11.10
N ALA A 203 -12.37 30.91 11.26
CA ALA A 203 -11.81 29.82 12.04
C ALA A 203 -10.53 29.28 11.38
N ALA A 204 -10.51 29.12 10.05
CA ALA A 204 -9.32 28.72 9.32
C ALA A 204 -8.16 29.71 9.47
N ASN A 205 -8.46 31.02 9.35
CA ASN A 205 -7.46 32.07 9.50
C ASN A 205 -6.93 32.13 10.95
N ALA A 206 -7.79 31.99 11.96
CA ALA A 206 -7.38 31.96 13.37
C ALA A 206 -6.48 30.76 13.68
N LEU A 207 -6.79 29.58 13.15
CA LEU A 207 -5.98 28.38 13.29
C LEU A 207 -4.62 28.53 12.55
N ALA A 208 -4.64 29.09 11.35
CA ALA A 208 -3.42 29.37 10.59
C ALA A 208 -2.49 30.35 11.33
N ARG A 209 -3.05 31.44 11.89
CA ARG A 209 -2.29 32.37 12.72
C ARG A 209 -1.77 31.72 14.00
N TYR A 210 -2.58 30.88 14.63
CA TYR A 210 -2.19 30.18 15.87
C TYR A 210 -1.00 29.25 15.65
N ILE A 211 -0.99 28.49 14.56
CA ILE A 211 0.07 27.51 14.25
C ILE A 211 1.27 28.18 13.53
N GLY A 212 1.01 28.99 12.51
CA GLY A 212 2.04 29.57 11.61
C GLY A 212 2.51 30.96 12.00
N GLY A 213 1.83 31.62 12.96
CA GLY A 213 2.08 33.02 13.32
C GLY A 213 1.31 34.00 12.45
N ASP A 214 1.21 33.77 11.17
CA ASP A 214 0.38 34.52 10.22
C ASP A 214 -0.07 33.61 9.05
N VAL A 215 -0.98 34.12 8.20
CA VAL A 215 -1.55 33.36 7.06
C VAL A 215 -0.51 33.02 6.00
N ALA A 216 0.45 33.93 5.74
CA ALA A 216 1.47 33.70 4.71
C ALA A 216 2.45 32.61 5.12
N SER A 217 2.97 32.68 6.34
CA SER A 217 3.84 31.64 6.91
C SER A 217 3.13 30.28 6.98
N PHE A 218 1.83 30.29 7.31
CA PHE A 218 1.04 29.04 7.30
C PHE A 218 0.85 28.49 5.89
N ALA A 219 0.65 29.34 4.87
CA ALA A 219 0.58 28.90 3.47
C ALA A 219 1.90 28.25 3.00
N GLU A 220 3.05 28.76 3.44
CA GLU A 220 4.34 28.09 3.21
C GLU A 220 4.37 26.70 3.86
N MET A 221 3.90 26.57 5.10
CA MET A 221 3.79 25.25 5.76
C MET A 221 2.86 24.29 5.01
N MET A 222 1.73 24.81 4.45
CA MET A 222 0.80 23.99 3.64
C MET A 222 1.52 23.45 2.39
N ASN A 223 2.28 24.28 1.69
CA ASN A 223 3.01 23.88 0.49
C ASN A 223 4.13 22.88 0.83
N ASP A 224 4.91 23.14 1.88
CA ASP A 224 5.93 22.20 2.37
C ASP A 224 5.34 20.83 2.74
N ARG A 225 4.13 20.84 3.30
CA ARG A 225 3.46 19.59 3.66
C ARG A 225 2.91 18.88 2.43
N ALA A 226 2.36 19.61 1.47
CA ALA A 226 1.92 19.06 0.20
C ALA A 226 3.09 18.37 -0.54
N ASP A 227 4.24 19.00 -0.60
CA ASP A 227 5.45 18.41 -1.19
C ASP A 227 5.86 17.10 -0.50
N LYS A 228 5.84 17.08 0.84
CA LYS A 228 6.15 15.85 1.63
C LYS A 228 5.13 14.72 1.43
N LEU A 229 3.90 15.04 1.06
CA LEU A 229 2.87 14.07 0.71
C LEU A 229 2.98 13.59 -0.75
N GLY A 230 3.84 14.21 -1.57
CA GLY A 230 3.98 13.91 -2.99
C GLY A 230 2.94 14.62 -3.88
N CYS A 231 2.32 15.69 -3.38
CA CYS A 231 1.37 16.51 -4.13
C CYS A 231 2.12 17.39 -5.15
N VAL A 232 2.09 17.03 -6.42
CA VAL A 232 2.87 17.73 -7.46
C VAL A 232 2.06 18.76 -8.25
N ASN A 233 0.73 18.75 -8.10
CA ASN A 233 -0.19 19.65 -8.79
C ASN A 233 -0.96 20.56 -7.83
N THR A 234 -0.37 20.87 -6.68
CA THR A 234 -1.00 21.62 -5.60
C THR A 234 -0.16 22.84 -5.23
N HIS A 235 -0.82 23.96 -5.01
CA HIS A 235 -0.24 25.17 -4.45
C HIS A 235 -1.30 25.94 -3.65
N PHE A 236 -0.98 26.23 -2.40
CA PHE A 236 -1.85 26.95 -1.46
C PHE A 236 -1.33 28.37 -1.21
N VAL A 237 -2.23 29.35 -1.23
CA VAL A 237 -1.92 30.74 -0.88
C VAL A 237 -2.70 31.23 0.36
N ASN A 238 -3.71 30.45 0.81
CA ASN A 238 -4.51 30.75 1.99
C ASN A 238 -5.02 29.48 2.67
N PRO A 239 -5.42 29.53 3.96
CA PRO A 239 -5.86 28.34 4.71
C PRO A 239 -7.33 27.98 4.52
N ASN A 240 -8.13 28.82 3.85
CA ASN A 240 -9.58 28.70 3.81
C ASN A 240 -10.15 28.31 2.44
N GLY A 241 -9.36 28.44 1.36
CA GLY A 241 -9.74 28.09 0.00
C GLY A 241 -10.54 29.18 -0.73
N LEU A 242 -10.46 30.42 -0.28
CA LEU A 242 -10.92 31.55 -1.09
C LEU A 242 -10.13 31.61 -2.39
N HIS A 243 -10.82 32.00 -3.45
CA HIS A 243 -10.25 31.96 -4.80
C HIS A 243 -9.06 32.89 -4.96
N ASP A 244 -8.02 32.32 -5.54
CA ASP A 244 -6.84 32.99 -6.06
C ASP A 244 -6.37 32.15 -7.27
N ASP A 245 -5.86 32.80 -8.32
CA ASP A 245 -5.40 32.13 -9.52
C ASP A 245 -4.22 31.16 -9.25
N ASP A 246 -3.42 31.48 -8.22
CA ASP A 246 -2.30 30.64 -7.78
C ASP A 246 -2.69 29.60 -6.71
N HIS A 247 -3.96 29.55 -6.30
CA HIS A 247 -4.48 28.60 -5.33
C HIS A 247 -5.17 27.43 -6.02
N TYR A 248 -4.43 26.36 -6.30
CA TYR A 248 -4.91 25.21 -7.07
C TYR A 248 -4.47 23.88 -6.46
N THR A 249 -5.16 22.84 -6.85
CA THR A 249 -4.87 21.43 -6.51
C THR A 249 -5.34 20.50 -7.62
N CYS A 250 -5.26 19.19 -7.41
CA CYS A 250 -5.94 18.20 -8.25
C CYS A 250 -6.65 17.15 -7.39
N ALA A 251 -7.51 16.33 -8.00
CA ALA A 251 -8.28 15.32 -7.27
C ALA A 251 -7.37 14.27 -6.60
N TYR A 252 -6.28 13.89 -7.25
CA TYR A 252 -5.30 12.95 -6.71
C TYR A 252 -4.57 13.51 -5.48
N ASP A 253 -4.11 14.75 -5.56
CA ASP A 253 -3.37 15.39 -4.45
C ASP A 253 -4.28 15.60 -3.24
N LEU A 254 -5.55 16.00 -3.46
CA LEU A 254 -6.55 16.09 -2.37
C LEU A 254 -6.85 14.74 -1.72
N TYR A 255 -6.83 13.64 -2.50
CA TYR A 255 -6.90 12.30 -1.94
C TYR A 255 -5.73 12.03 -0.98
N LEU A 256 -4.50 12.34 -1.37
CA LEU A 256 -3.31 12.15 -0.52
C LEU A 256 -3.41 12.96 0.78
N ILE A 257 -3.86 14.22 0.67
CA ILE A 257 -4.06 15.11 1.82
C ILE A 257 -5.15 14.56 2.75
N ALA A 258 -6.28 14.11 2.18
CA ALA A 258 -7.39 13.53 2.94
C ALA A 258 -6.98 12.22 3.62
N GLN A 259 -6.23 11.36 2.94
CA GLN A 259 -5.69 10.13 3.49
C GLN A 259 -4.78 10.40 4.70
N ALA A 260 -3.91 11.42 4.62
CA ALA A 260 -3.05 11.81 5.72
C ALA A 260 -3.87 12.37 6.90
N ALA A 261 -4.86 13.23 6.65
CA ALA A 261 -5.73 13.79 7.68
C ALA A 261 -6.58 12.71 8.38
N MET A 262 -7.05 11.73 7.64
CA MET A 262 -7.83 10.59 8.18
C MET A 262 -7.02 9.63 9.05
N GLN A 263 -5.70 9.81 9.21
CA GLN A 263 -4.93 9.08 10.22
C GLN A 263 -5.19 9.59 11.64
N PHE A 264 -5.74 10.80 11.80
CA PHE A 264 -6.06 11.38 13.10
C PHE A 264 -7.50 11.04 13.50
N GLU A 265 -7.69 10.37 14.64
CA GLU A 265 -9.01 10.00 15.16
C GLU A 265 -9.90 11.23 15.43
N SER A 266 -9.29 12.33 15.92
CA SER A 266 -9.97 13.61 16.09
C SER A 266 -10.52 14.16 14.78
N PHE A 267 -9.75 14.09 13.68
CA PHE A 267 -10.24 14.49 12.37
C PHE A 267 -11.41 13.63 11.91
N GLN A 268 -11.28 12.31 11.99
CA GLN A 268 -12.38 11.38 11.64
C GLN A 268 -13.67 11.71 12.41
N THR A 269 -13.53 12.00 13.71
CA THR A 269 -14.65 12.36 14.58
C THR A 269 -15.30 13.66 14.13
N ILE A 270 -14.52 14.71 13.90
CA ILE A 270 -15.03 16.03 13.52
C ILE A 270 -15.74 15.96 12.18
N VAL A 271 -15.11 15.39 11.14
CA VAL A 271 -15.70 15.38 9.78
C VAL A 271 -16.92 14.49 9.66
N ASN A 272 -17.10 13.52 10.55
CA ASN A 272 -18.28 12.66 10.62
C ASN A 272 -19.39 13.22 11.53
N THR A 273 -19.21 14.43 12.07
CA THR A 273 -20.19 15.07 12.94
C THR A 273 -21.18 15.89 12.13
N ALA A 274 -22.48 15.55 12.21
CA ALA A 274 -23.53 16.29 11.52
C ALA A 274 -23.82 17.66 12.17
N GLN A 275 -23.74 17.72 13.50
CA GLN A 275 -23.94 18.93 14.28
C GLN A 275 -23.10 18.91 15.56
N ARG A 276 -22.63 20.08 15.99
CA ARG A 276 -21.88 20.28 17.23
C ARG A 276 -22.52 21.39 18.06
N LYS A 277 -22.71 21.12 19.34
CA LYS A 277 -23.08 22.14 20.31
C LYS A 277 -21.80 22.77 20.85
N LEU A 278 -21.57 24.04 20.50
CA LEU A 278 -20.48 24.83 21.06
C LEU A 278 -20.90 25.34 22.44
N ALA A 279 -20.00 25.28 23.40
CA ALA A 279 -20.20 25.84 24.72
C ALA A 279 -20.32 27.37 24.68
N ALA A 280 -20.90 27.97 25.71
CA ALA A 280 -20.86 29.43 25.86
C ALA A 280 -19.42 29.92 25.97
N THR A 281 -19.12 31.05 25.33
CA THR A 281 -17.82 31.71 25.35
C THR A 281 -17.88 33.01 26.19
N ASN A 282 -16.82 33.77 26.18
CA ASN A 282 -16.79 35.10 26.80
C ASN A 282 -17.73 36.11 26.12
N LEU A 283 -18.21 35.85 24.89
CA LEU A 283 -19.02 36.80 24.10
C LEU A 283 -20.34 36.22 23.59
N GLN A 284 -20.50 34.91 23.55
CA GLN A 284 -21.67 34.26 22.99
C GLN A 284 -22.23 33.19 23.91
N GLU A 285 -23.55 33.04 23.93
CA GLU A 285 -24.23 31.91 24.54
C GLU A 285 -23.97 30.62 23.74
N GLU A 286 -24.28 29.46 24.34
CA GLU A 286 -24.20 28.17 23.66
C GLU A 286 -24.98 28.18 22.33
N ARG A 287 -24.41 27.56 21.32
CA ARG A 287 -25.03 27.51 19.97
C ARG A 287 -24.72 26.20 19.27
N ILE A 288 -25.55 25.86 18.29
CA ILE A 288 -25.36 24.66 17.49
C ILE A 288 -24.86 25.09 16.09
N ILE A 289 -23.81 24.44 15.65
CA ILE A 289 -23.30 24.53 14.28
C ILE A 289 -23.57 23.22 13.55
N TYR A 290 -23.76 23.29 12.24
CA TYR A 290 -24.13 22.17 11.38
C TYR A 290 -23.09 21.98 10.29
N THR A 291 -22.91 20.72 9.85
CA THR A 291 -22.12 20.44 8.67
C THR A 291 -22.80 20.95 7.40
N THR A 292 -21.99 21.34 6.41
CA THR A 292 -22.42 21.62 5.05
C THR A 292 -22.54 20.37 4.18
N ASN A 293 -22.12 19.21 4.69
CA ASN A 293 -22.12 17.95 3.94
C ASN A 293 -23.49 17.25 4.07
N GLU A 294 -24.32 17.38 3.03
CA GLU A 294 -25.65 16.76 3.01
C GLU A 294 -25.63 15.23 3.01
N LEU A 295 -24.51 14.59 2.63
CA LEU A 295 -24.40 13.15 2.69
C LEU A 295 -24.45 12.59 4.11
N ILE A 296 -24.15 13.44 5.13
CA ILE A 296 -24.15 13.04 6.55
C ILE A 296 -25.07 13.90 7.42
N LEU A 297 -25.62 15.01 6.90
CA LEU A 297 -26.34 15.99 7.70
C LEU A 297 -27.62 15.42 8.34
N SER A 298 -28.46 14.75 7.56
CA SER A 298 -29.77 14.26 8.03
C SER A 298 -30.25 13.09 7.18
N ARG A 299 -30.75 12.04 7.82
CA ARG A 299 -31.39 10.89 7.14
C ARG A 299 -32.62 11.27 6.33
N TRP A 300 -33.17 12.43 6.56
CA TRP A 300 -34.32 12.97 5.82
C TRP A 300 -33.88 13.75 4.56
N SER A 301 -32.57 14.00 4.39
CA SER A 301 -32.06 14.62 3.15
C SER A 301 -32.09 13.61 2.01
N PRO A 302 -32.55 13.97 0.82
CA PRO A 302 -32.44 13.11 -0.37
C PRO A 302 -31.02 12.70 -0.70
N GLN A 303 -30.04 13.52 -0.28
CA GLN A 303 -28.61 13.28 -0.51
C GLN A 303 -27.95 12.38 0.55
N TYR A 304 -28.61 12.11 1.68
CA TYR A 304 -28.06 11.30 2.75
C TYR A 304 -27.57 9.93 2.23
N TYR A 305 -26.41 9.50 2.73
CA TYR A 305 -25.81 8.22 2.37
C TYR A 305 -25.25 7.52 3.61
N ASP A 306 -25.86 6.42 4.02
CA ASP A 306 -25.59 5.70 5.28
C ASP A 306 -24.10 5.30 5.49
N TYR A 307 -23.37 5.10 4.41
CA TYR A 307 -21.97 4.67 4.45
C TYR A 307 -20.98 5.83 4.42
N CYS A 308 -21.45 7.10 4.28
CA CYS A 308 -20.57 8.27 4.21
C CYS A 308 -20.10 8.71 5.60
N TYR A 309 -18.81 9.04 5.72
CA TYR A 309 -18.14 9.51 6.95
C TYR A 309 -17.47 10.88 6.75
N GLY A 310 -18.08 11.79 6.04
CA GLY A 310 -17.55 13.12 5.78
C GLY A 310 -17.04 13.23 4.34
N ILE A 311 -16.06 14.08 3.98
CA ILE A 311 -15.07 14.82 4.77
C ILE A 311 -15.33 16.33 4.68
N LYS A 312 -15.21 16.95 3.43
CA LYS A 312 -15.31 18.41 3.29
C LYS A 312 -15.89 18.83 1.95
N THR A 313 -16.85 19.74 2.00
CA THR A 313 -17.43 20.43 0.83
C THR A 313 -16.61 21.65 0.44
N GLY A 314 -16.70 22.07 -0.81
CA GLY A 314 -16.14 23.32 -1.31
C GLY A 314 -17.00 23.92 -2.42
N HIS A 315 -17.11 25.25 -2.45
CA HIS A 315 -17.74 25.95 -3.55
C HIS A 315 -17.21 27.36 -3.66
N THR A 316 -16.82 27.75 -4.87
CA THR A 316 -16.68 29.14 -5.34
C THR A 316 -17.16 29.16 -6.79
N THR A 317 -17.53 30.33 -7.30
CA THR A 317 -17.97 30.43 -8.71
C THR A 317 -16.94 29.87 -9.70
N PRO A 318 -15.61 30.12 -9.56
CA PRO A 318 -14.62 29.53 -10.45
C PRO A 318 -14.38 28.03 -10.23
N ALA A 319 -14.53 27.53 -8.98
CA ALA A 319 -14.28 26.13 -8.65
C ALA A 319 -15.44 25.20 -8.98
N GLY A 320 -16.68 25.71 -9.07
CA GLY A 320 -17.86 24.87 -9.04
C GLY A 320 -18.05 24.17 -7.69
N TYR A 321 -18.86 23.13 -7.65
CA TYR A 321 -19.07 22.33 -6.44
C TYR A 321 -17.99 21.24 -6.33
N CYS A 322 -17.34 21.21 -5.17
CA CYS A 322 -16.27 20.28 -4.84
C CYS A 322 -16.63 19.48 -3.58
N LEU A 323 -16.21 18.22 -3.52
CA LEU A 323 -16.42 17.38 -2.36
C LEU A 323 -15.28 16.35 -2.25
N VAL A 324 -14.68 16.28 -1.07
CA VAL A 324 -13.82 15.18 -0.65
C VAL A 324 -14.60 14.35 0.35
N SER A 325 -14.70 13.06 0.13
CA SER A 325 -15.49 12.15 0.96
C SER A 325 -14.78 10.84 1.24
N PHE A 326 -15.15 10.23 2.36
CA PHE A 326 -14.81 8.86 2.71
C PHE A 326 -16.09 8.08 2.96
N ALA A 327 -16.17 6.85 2.48
CA ALA A 327 -17.28 5.96 2.76
C ALA A 327 -16.79 4.59 3.19
N LYS A 328 -17.47 3.99 4.16
CA LYS A 328 -17.17 2.65 4.68
C LYS A 328 -18.45 1.81 4.74
N ASN A 329 -18.48 0.75 3.99
CA ASN A 329 -19.56 -0.23 4.01
C ASN A 329 -19.09 -1.50 4.73
N LYS A 330 -19.55 -1.66 5.98
CA LYS A 330 -19.20 -2.79 6.84
C LYS A 330 -19.77 -4.13 6.35
N ASP A 331 -20.87 -4.09 5.59
CA ASP A 331 -21.53 -5.31 5.10
C ASP A 331 -20.71 -6.01 4.02
N VAL A 332 -19.94 -5.24 3.24
CA VAL A 332 -19.05 -5.75 2.18
C VAL A 332 -17.58 -5.65 2.56
N GLY A 333 -17.25 -5.04 3.70
CA GLY A 333 -15.87 -4.93 4.20
C GLY A 333 -14.98 -3.99 3.38
N LEU A 334 -15.55 -3.00 2.69
CA LEU A 334 -14.83 -2.08 1.81
C LEU A 334 -14.96 -0.65 2.28
N SER A 335 -13.90 0.14 2.04
CA SER A 335 -13.92 1.58 2.23
C SER A 335 -13.30 2.29 1.03
N TYR A 336 -13.82 3.48 0.71
CA TYR A 336 -13.35 4.27 -0.42
C TYR A 336 -13.19 5.73 -0.07
N TYR A 337 -12.15 6.36 -0.61
CA TYR A 337 -12.04 7.79 -0.77
C TYR A 337 -12.63 8.20 -2.10
N SER A 338 -13.34 9.32 -2.13
CA SER A 338 -13.84 9.97 -3.34
C SER A 338 -13.49 11.45 -3.31
N VAL A 339 -12.95 11.96 -4.41
CA VAL A 339 -12.78 13.39 -4.64
C VAL A 339 -13.48 13.73 -5.94
N VAL A 340 -14.38 14.71 -5.91
CA VAL A 340 -15.03 15.28 -7.09
C VAL A 340 -14.84 16.78 -7.08
N LEU A 341 -14.39 17.35 -8.20
CA LEU A 341 -14.08 18.76 -8.37
C LEU A 341 -14.77 19.31 -9.61
N GLY A 342 -15.17 20.59 -9.55
CA GLY A 342 -15.77 21.27 -10.69
C GLY A 342 -17.12 20.69 -11.11
N CYS A 343 -17.92 20.22 -10.14
CA CYS A 343 -19.28 19.76 -10.45
C CYS A 343 -20.21 20.96 -10.69
N PRO A 344 -21.15 20.87 -11.67
CA PRO A 344 -22.25 21.82 -11.81
C PRO A 344 -23.27 21.64 -10.67
N PHE A 345 -24.23 22.57 -10.57
CA PHE A 345 -25.47 22.32 -9.83
C PHE A 345 -26.30 21.30 -10.60
N ASP A 346 -26.89 20.35 -9.90
CA ASP A 346 -27.81 19.36 -10.47
C ASP A 346 -29.26 19.84 -10.29
N ASP A 347 -29.87 20.32 -11.37
CA ASP A 347 -31.23 20.88 -11.36
C ASP A 347 -32.29 19.80 -11.11
N GLU A 348 -32.08 18.57 -11.55
CA GLU A 348 -32.99 17.43 -11.36
C GLU A 348 -33.01 17.00 -9.89
N ALA A 349 -31.88 16.88 -9.28
CA ALA A 349 -31.75 16.56 -7.85
C ALA A 349 -31.97 17.78 -6.94
N ALA A 350 -32.04 18.99 -7.49
CA ALA A 350 -32.09 20.27 -6.77
C ALA A 350 -30.98 20.39 -5.71
N ALA A 351 -29.75 19.93 -6.05
CA ALA A 351 -28.64 19.83 -5.14
C ALA A 351 -27.31 20.17 -5.84
N ALA A 352 -26.26 20.42 -5.02
CA ALA A 352 -24.92 20.50 -5.54
C ALA A 352 -24.53 19.17 -6.20
N GLY A 353 -24.11 19.23 -7.46
CA GLY A 353 -23.75 18.04 -8.24
C GLY A 353 -22.67 17.19 -7.57
N SER A 354 -21.82 17.81 -6.72
CA SER A 354 -20.81 17.06 -5.96
C SER A 354 -21.40 16.01 -5.02
N PHE A 355 -22.58 16.22 -4.43
CA PHE A 355 -23.26 15.20 -3.62
C PHE A 355 -23.81 14.07 -4.48
N VAL A 356 -24.47 14.43 -5.59
CA VAL A 356 -25.05 13.46 -6.53
C VAL A 356 -23.97 12.55 -7.11
N GLU A 357 -22.90 13.15 -7.60
CA GLU A 357 -21.79 12.43 -8.22
C GLU A 357 -21.03 11.56 -7.22
N THR A 358 -20.76 12.04 -6.00
CA THR A 358 -20.11 11.26 -4.95
C THR A 358 -20.95 10.06 -4.53
N LYS A 359 -22.25 10.25 -4.31
CA LYS A 359 -23.18 9.17 -3.95
C LYS A 359 -23.23 8.10 -5.05
N LYS A 360 -23.35 8.52 -6.30
CA LYS A 360 -23.36 7.65 -7.47
C LYS A 360 -22.03 6.87 -7.59
N LEU A 361 -20.90 7.53 -7.36
CA LEU A 361 -19.56 6.92 -7.41
C LEU A 361 -19.39 5.86 -6.32
N PHE A 362 -19.78 6.13 -5.08
CA PHE A 362 -19.71 5.15 -4.00
C PHE A 362 -20.66 3.96 -4.23
N GLN A 363 -21.89 4.20 -4.68
CA GLN A 363 -22.83 3.13 -5.01
C GLN A 363 -22.28 2.22 -6.10
N TRP A 364 -21.68 2.81 -7.13
CA TRP A 364 -21.00 2.07 -8.19
C TRP A 364 -19.82 1.26 -7.63
N ALA A 365 -18.93 1.87 -6.86
CA ALA A 365 -17.74 1.22 -6.30
C ALA A 365 -18.12 0.01 -5.43
N PHE A 366 -19.03 0.18 -4.47
CA PHE A 366 -19.50 -0.91 -3.60
C PHE A 366 -20.26 -2.01 -4.35
N SER A 367 -20.88 -1.70 -5.48
CA SER A 367 -21.62 -2.70 -6.27
C SER A 367 -20.72 -3.50 -7.21
N LYS A 368 -19.63 -2.89 -7.69
CA LYS A 368 -18.82 -3.45 -8.79
C LYS A 368 -17.58 -4.20 -8.32
N TYR A 369 -17.06 -3.92 -7.13
CA TYR A 369 -15.82 -4.51 -6.63
C TYR A 369 -16.03 -5.34 -5.37
N SER A 370 -15.13 -6.27 -5.12
CA SER A 370 -15.07 -7.06 -3.88
C SER A 370 -13.62 -7.45 -3.57
N MET A 371 -13.28 -7.49 -2.27
CA MET A 371 -12.04 -8.11 -1.83
C MET A 371 -12.14 -9.62 -1.97
N LYS A 372 -11.11 -10.22 -2.54
CA LYS A 372 -10.98 -11.69 -2.65
C LYS A 372 -9.61 -12.12 -2.17
N THR A 373 -9.54 -13.24 -1.46
CA THR A 373 -8.28 -13.83 -1.02
C THR A 373 -7.62 -14.52 -2.20
N ALA A 374 -6.48 -14.01 -2.64
CA ALA A 374 -5.67 -14.57 -3.72
C ALA A 374 -4.77 -15.71 -3.23
N ALA A 375 -4.25 -15.60 -2.00
CA ALA A 375 -3.47 -16.64 -1.33
C ALA A 375 -3.58 -16.51 0.19
N VAL A 376 -3.36 -17.61 0.89
CA VAL A 376 -3.25 -17.66 2.35
C VAL A 376 -1.80 -17.94 2.72
N SER A 377 -1.34 -17.39 3.85
CA SER A 377 0.00 -17.67 4.37
C SER A 377 0.31 -19.16 4.43
N GLY A 378 1.41 -19.55 3.80
CA GLY A 378 1.81 -20.95 3.68
C GLY A 378 1.32 -21.67 2.42
N ASP A 379 0.59 -21.01 1.52
CA ASP A 379 0.21 -21.58 0.23
C ASP A 379 1.45 -21.86 -0.63
N ALA A 380 1.53 -23.09 -1.13
CA ALA A 380 2.63 -23.54 -1.97
C ALA A 380 2.50 -22.96 -3.38
N ILE A 381 3.45 -22.11 -3.76
CA ILE A 381 3.44 -21.44 -5.07
C ILE A 381 4.31 -22.16 -6.08
N THR A 382 5.53 -22.56 -5.70
CA THR A 382 6.51 -23.15 -6.63
C THR A 382 7.56 -23.95 -5.87
N GLU A 383 8.28 -24.79 -6.62
CA GLU A 383 9.49 -25.46 -6.11
C GLU A 383 10.73 -24.94 -6.83
N ARG A 384 11.84 -24.81 -6.09
CA ARG A 384 13.14 -24.41 -6.61
C ARG A 384 14.20 -25.39 -6.20
N LYS A 385 15.20 -25.59 -7.06
CA LYS A 385 16.32 -26.50 -6.79
C LYS A 385 17.21 -25.99 -5.67
N VAL A 386 17.68 -26.91 -4.81
CA VAL A 386 18.69 -26.61 -3.80
C VAL A 386 19.92 -27.45 -4.05
N ARG A 387 21.02 -26.78 -4.41
CA ARG A 387 22.31 -27.42 -4.60
C ARG A 387 22.98 -27.67 -3.25
N LEU A 388 23.83 -28.66 -3.16
CA LEU A 388 24.59 -29.01 -1.97
C LEU A 388 23.73 -29.40 -0.76
N GLY A 389 22.46 -29.68 -0.95
CA GLY A 389 21.56 -30.15 0.09
C GLY A 389 21.96 -31.56 0.57
N LYS A 390 21.67 -31.88 1.86
CA LYS A 390 22.03 -33.14 2.49
C LYS A 390 21.02 -34.25 2.12
N ASP A 391 19.73 -33.98 2.29
CA ASP A 391 18.68 -34.99 2.17
C ASP A 391 17.63 -34.62 1.10
N LYS A 392 17.61 -33.37 0.66
CA LYS A 392 16.69 -32.84 -0.34
C LYS A 392 17.45 -31.97 -1.35
N ASP A 393 16.98 -31.95 -2.58
CA ASP A 393 17.52 -31.21 -3.70
C ASP A 393 16.55 -30.12 -4.22
N ALA A 394 15.40 -29.94 -3.55
CA ALA A 394 14.41 -28.94 -3.85
C ALA A 394 13.76 -28.37 -2.57
N VAL A 395 13.39 -27.10 -2.59
CA VAL A 395 12.64 -26.40 -1.55
C VAL A 395 11.33 -25.88 -2.14
N THR A 396 10.23 -26.12 -1.40
CA THR A 396 8.94 -25.53 -1.71
C THR A 396 8.92 -24.11 -1.19
N LEU A 397 8.57 -23.14 -2.06
CA LEU A 397 8.37 -21.75 -1.72
C LEU A 397 6.89 -21.51 -1.46
N VAL A 398 6.61 -20.90 -0.32
CA VAL A 398 5.24 -20.60 0.13
C VAL A 398 5.10 -19.10 0.38
N THR A 399 3.88 -18.59 0.34
CA THR A 399 3.53 -17.22 0.69
C THR A 399 3.84 -16.94 2.16
N SER A 400 4.41 -15.77 2.46
CA SER A 400 4.74 -15.36 3.85
C SER A 400 3.51 -14.89 4.63
N GLU A 401 2.50 -14.37 3.94
CA GLU A 401 1.30 -13.75 4.52
C GLU A 401 0.07 -13.97 3.64
N ASP A 402 -1.10 -13.66 4.18
CA ASP A 402 -2.36 -13.68 3.44
C ASP A 402 -2.35 -12.54 2.41
N VAL A 403 -2.77 -12.83 1.18
CA VAL A 403 -2.87 -11.87 0.10
C VAL A 403 -4.33 -11.68 -0.30
N SER A 404 -4.83 -10.47 -0.13
CA SER A 404 -6.15 -10.07 -0.58
C SER A 404 -6.04 -9.05 -1.71
N VAL A 405 -6.88 -9.20 -2.73
CA VAL A 405 -6.91 -8.34 -3.91
C VAL A 405 -8.31 -7.78 -4.13
N LEU A 406 -8.37 -6.55 -4.61
CA LEU A 406 -9.62 -5.92 -5.02
C LEU A 406 -9.82 -6.19 -6.51
N ILE A 407 -10.85 -6.95 -6.84
CA ILE A 407 -11.19 -7.27 -8.24
C ILE A 407 -12.68 -7.06 -8.50
N PRO A 408 -13.12 -6.94 -9.77
CA PRO A 408 -14.53 -6.92 -10.09
C PRO A 408 -15.28 -8.06 -9.42
N ARG A 409 -16.48 -7.78 -8.91
CA ARG A 409 -17.29 -8.74 -8.14
C ARG A 409 -17.50 -10.05 -8.89
N ASP A 410 -17.70 -9.95 -10.22
CA ASP A 410 -17.98 -11.08 -11.11
C ASP A 410 -16.71 -11.81 -11.59
N ALA A 411 -15.51 -11.24 -11.32
CA ALA A 411 -14.23 -11.90 -11.62
C ALA A 411 -13.91 -12.96 -10.57
N ASP A 412 -13.24 -14.04 -11.00
CA ASP A 412 -12.77 -15.12 -10.11
C ASP A 412 -11.25 -15.03 -9.88
N VAL A 413 -10.78 -15.48 -8.72
CA VAL A 413 -9.36 -15.51 -8.36
C VAL A 413 -8.52 -16.31 -9.37
N SER A 414 -9.13 -17.28 -10.05
CA SER A 414 -8.47 -18.08 -11.10
C SER A 414 -8.14 -17.26 -12.36
N MET A 415 -8.67 -16.06 -12.49
CA MET A 415 -8.33 -15.11 -13.57
C MET A 415 -7.08 -14.29 -13.28
N LEU A 416 -6.54 -14.37 -12.05
CA LEU A 416 -5.31 -13.68 -11.70
C LEU A 416 -4.10 -14.29 -12.42
N GLU A 417 -3.27 -13.43 -12.95
CA GLU A 417 -1.95 -13.78 -13.46
C GLU A 417 -0.98 -13.82 -12.28
N VAL A 418 -0.29 -14.95 -12.12
CA VAL A 418 0.67 -15.16 -11.02
C VAL A 418 2.08 -15.13 -11.60
N THR A 419 2.85 -14.13 -11.21
CA THR A 419 4.25 -13.98 -11.60
C THR A 419 5.16 -14.26 -10.40
N VAL A 420 6.14 -15.15 -10.57
CA VAL A 420 7.10 -15.52 -9.53
C VAL A 420 8.47 -14.99 -9.90
N ASP A 421 9.01 -14.11 -9.05
CA ASP A 421 10.39 -13.63 -9.12
C ASP A 421 11.23 -14.35 -8.05
N ALA A 422 11.92 -15.41 -8.47
CA ALA A 422 12.78 -16.23 -7.61
C ALA A 422 13.87 -16.89 -8.45
N GLU A 423 15.06 -17.07 -7.88
CA GLU A 423 16.16 -17.74 -8.56
C GLU A 423 15.80 -19.19 -8.93
N ASP A 424 16.36 -19.70 -10.03
CA ASP A 424 16.15 -21.10 -10.46
C ASP A 424 16.74 -22.13 -9.46
N SER A 425 17.75 -21.72 -8.68
CA SER A 425 18.39 -22.60 -7.71
C SER A 425 19.11 -21.83 -6.60
N TYR A 426 19.08 -22.38 -5.40
CA TYR A 426 19.74 -21.87 -4.21
C TYR A 426 20.83 -22.84 -3.73
N ASP A 427 21.82 -22.35 -2.97
CA ASP A 427 22.83 -23.18 -2.34
C ASP A 427 22.45 -23.46 -0.87
N ALA A 428 22.50 -24.71 -0.45
CA ALA A 428 22.32 -25.05 0.96
C ALA A 428 23.46 -24.47 1.83
N PRO A 429 23.19 -24.06 3.11
CA PRO A 429 21.96 -24.29 3.82
C PRO A 429 20.87 -23.28 3.46
N VAL A 430 19.62 -23.71 3.51
CA VAL A 430 18.42 -22.88 3.47
C VAL A 430 17.67 -23.13 4.76
N SER A 431 17.26 -22.10 5.47
CA SER A 431 16.45 -22.22 6.69
C SER A 431 14.96 -22.09 6.38
N ALA A 432 14.12 -22.73 7.16
CA ALA A 432 12.67 -22.48 7.06
C ALA A 432 12.40 -21.01 7.37
N GLY A 433 11.59 -20.34 6.52
CA GLY A 433 11.28 -18.91 6.63
C GLY A 433 12.27 -18.00 5.90
N ASP A 434 13.38 -18.51 5.34
CA ASP A 434 14.27 -17.69 4.50
C ASP A 434 13.48 -17.13 3.30
N LYS A 435 13.56 -15.81 3.08
CA LYS A 435 13.00 -15.16 1.90
C LYS A 435 13.81 -15.54 0.66
N LEU A 436 13.15 -16.19 -0.29
CA LEU A 436 13.77 -16.74 -1.51
C LEU A 436 13.19 -16.16 -2.80
N GLY A 437 12.27 -15.21 -2.70
CA GLY A 437 11.67 -14.57 -3.86
C GLY A 437 10.45 -13.75 -3.48
N THR A 438 9.70 -13.36 -4.50
CA THR A 438 8.40 -12.70 -4.38
C THR A 438 7.42 -13.32 -5.36
N VAL A 439 6.13 -13.26 -5.03
CA VAL A 439 5.04 -13.58 -5.94
C VAL A 439 4.17 -12.33 -6.12
N THR A 440 3.84 -12.03 -7.35
CA THR A 440 2.99 -10.90 -7.73
C THR A 440 1.71 -11.42 -8.38
N TYR A 441 0.58 -10.89 -7.94
CA TYR A 441 -0.74 -11.16 -8.47
C TYR A 441 -1.19 -9.97 -9.31
N SER A 442 -1.49 -10.22 -10.58
CA SER A 442 -1.93 -9.20 -11.54
C SER A 442 -3.28 -9.59 -12.12
N TYR A 443 -4.04 -8.60 -12.54
CA TYR A 443 -5.30 -8.79 -13.26
C TYR A 443 -5.28 -7.93 -14.51
N HIS A 444 -5.35 -8.55 -15.69
CA HIS A 444 -5.21 -7.92 -17.01
C HIS A 444 -3.99 -6.99 -17.12
N GLY A 445 -2.86 -7.50 -16.63
CA GLY A 445 -1.59 -6.77 -16.69
C GLY A 445 -1.41 -5.65 -15.66
N LYS A 446 -2.44 -5.37 -14.81
CA LYS A 446 -2.33 -4.46 -13.68
C LYS A 446 -1.92 -5.25 -12.44
N GLU A 447 -0.81 -4.89 -11.81
CA GLU A 447 -0.39 -5.45 -10.54
C GLU A 447 -1.35 -5.02 -9.42
N LEU A 448 -1.85 -5.98 -8.65
CA LEU A 448 -2.79 -5.75 -7.56
C LEU A 448 -2.15 -5.93 -6.18
N ALA A 449 -1.33 -6.97 -6.02
CA ALA A 449 -0.65 -7.24 -4.77
C ALA A 449 0.60 -8.09 -5.01
N SER A 450 1.56 -8.01 -4.08
CA SER A 450 2.72 -8.89 -4.04
C SER A 450 3.05 -9.30 -2.62
N THR A 451 3.64 -10.49 -2.43
CA THR A 451 4.12 -10.96 -1.13
C THR A 451 5.42 -11.73 -1.28
N ASP A 452 6.14 -11.88 -0.17
CA ASP A 452 7.38 -12.62 -0.14
C ASP A 452 7.13 -14.13 -0.24
N LEU A 453 8.00 -14.80 -0.97
CA LEU A 453 8.09 -16.25 -1.01
C LEU A 453 9.17 -16.72 -0.05
N VAL A 454 8.78 -17.55 0.91
CA VAL A 454 9.68 -18.08 1.94
C VAL A 454 9.81 -19.60 1.83
N ALA A 455 10.93 -20.12 2.31
CA ALA A 455 11.16 -21.56 2.33
C ALA A 455 10.24 -22.25 3.34
N LEU A 456 9.43 -23.21 2.89
CA LEU A 456 8.54 -24.00 3.77
C LEU A 456 9.33 -24.82 4.77
N THR A 457 10.49 -25.40 4.34
CA THR A 457 11.31 -26.29 5.18
C THR A 457 12.78 -25.96 5.02
N GLY A 458 13.54 -26.12 6.09
CA GLY A 458 14.99 -26.01 6.05
C GLY A 458 15.66 -27.18 5.32
N ILE A 459 16.79 -26.91 4.67
CA ILE A 459 17.65 -27.90 4.00
C ILE A 459 19.09 -27.68 4.47
N GLU A 460 19.60 -28.64 5.25
CA GLU A 460 21.00 -28.61 5.69
C GLU A 460 21.97 -28.83 4.53
N ARG A 461 23.17 -28.25 4.65
CA ARG A 461 24.24 -28.45 3.67
C ARG A 461 24.91 -29.80 3.85
N SER A 462 25.05 -30.56 2.76
CA SER A 462 25.88 -31.77 2.71
C SER A 462 27.37 -31.42 2.71
N GLN A 463 28.08 -31.82 3.74
CA GLN A 463 29.54 -31.59 3.83
C GLN A 463 30.31 -32.27 2.69
N LEU A 464 29.83 -33.44 2.28
CA LEU A 464 30.45 -34.20 1.18
C LEU A 464 30.29 -33.50 -0.16
N LEU A 465 29.04 -33.08 -0.49
CA LEU A 465 28.78 -32.37 -1.75
C LEU A 465 29.47 -31.02 -1.80
N PHE A 466 29.48 -30.30 -0.69
CA PHE A 466 30.24 -29.05 -0.57
C PHE A 466 31.74 -29.23 -0.81
N PHE A 467 32.33 -30.26 -0.18
CA PHE A 467 33.77 -30.57 -0.40
C PHE A 467 34.03 -30.93 -1.88
N LEU A 468 33.19 -31.74 -2.49
CA LEU A 468 33.30 -32.11 -3.90
C LEU A 468 33.16 -30.89 -4.83
N ASP A 469 32.26 -29.99 -4.54
CA ASP A 469 32.07 -28.74 -5.31
C ASP A 469 33.29 -27.83 -5.16
N GLN A 470 33.78 -27.63 -3.92
CA GLN A 470 35.01 -26.87 -3.67
C GLN A 470 36.20 -27.49 -4.39
N PHE A 471 36.33 -28.83 -4.35
CA PHE A 471 37.42 -29.53 -5.04
C PHE A 471 37.32 -29.38 -6.57
N LYS A 472 36.11 -29.50 -7.13
CA LYS A 472 35.84 -29.24 -8.55
C LYS A 472 36.25 -27.81 -8.93
N ASN A 473 35.78 -26.83 -8.15
CA ASN A 473 36.10 -25.42 -8.38
C ASN A 473 37.60 -25.13 -8.26
N PHE A 474 38.30 -25.79 -7.29
CA PHE A 474 39.75 -25.73 -7.18
C PHE A 474 40.43 -26.28 -8.44
N LEU A 475 40.03 -27.45 -8.94
CA LEU A 475 40.62 -28.05 -10.16
C LEU A 475 40.43 -27.16 -11.40
N LEU A 476 39.29 -26.42 -11.48
CA LEU A 476 38.98 -25.50 -12.59
C LEU A 476 39.66 -24.13 -12.40
N SER A 477 40.20 -23.84 -11.22
CA SER A 477 40.74 -22.53 -10.87
C SER A 477 42.02 -22.20 -11.64
N LYS A 478 42.27 -20.90 -11.85
CA LYS A 478 43.55 -20.41 -12.42
C LYS A 478 44.73 -20.84 -11.56
N THR A 479 44.58 -20.88 -10.24
CA THR A 479 45.58 -21.28 -9.26
C THR A 479 46.00 -22.73 -9.48
N PHE A 480 45.05 -23.66 -9.64
CA PHE A 480 45.35 -25.06 -9.91
C PHE A 480 46.11 -25.24 -11.24
N ARG A 481 45.69 -24.54 -12.30
CA ARG A 481 46.39 -24.60 -13.61
C ARG A 481 47.85 -24.15 -13.49
N ILE A 482 48.11 -23.09 -12.72
CA ILE A 482 49.48 -22.62 -12.46
C ILE A 482 50.28 -23.67 -11.66
N ILE A 483 49.69 -24.21 -10.59
CA ILE A 483 50.35 -25.27 -9.79
C ILE A 483 50.67 -26.49 -10.65
N ALA A 484 49.68 -26.95 -11.45
CA ALA A 484 49.87 -28.08 -12.35
C ALA A 484 50.98 -27.83 -13.38
N ALA A 485 51.02 -26.64 -13.97
CA ALA A 485 52.11 -26.27 -14.89
C ALA A 485 53.48 -26.26 -14.21
N VAL A 486 53.58 -25.72 -13.00
CA VAL A 486 54.83 -25.74 -12.21
C VAL A 486 55.26 -27.16 -11.89
N VAL A 487 54.35 -28.05 -11.49
CA VAL A 487 54.63 -29.45 -11.20
C VAL A 487 55.13 -30.16 -12.46
N VAL A 488 54.49 -29.94 -13.62
CA VAL A 488 54.94 -30.52 -14.89
C VAL A 488 56.36 -30.04 -15.24
N ILE A 489 56.63 -28.73 -15.11
CA ILE A 489 57.97 -28.17 -15.35
C ILE A 489 59.01 -28.82 -14.43
N LEU A 490 58.71 -28.96 -13.14
CA LEU A 490 59.62 -29.60 -12.17
C LEU A 490 59.86 -31.06 -12.53
N LEU A 491 58.85 -31.82 -12.95
CA LEU A 491 58.99 -33.20 -13.40
C LEU A 491 59.90 -33.30 -14.65
N VAL A 492 59.69 -32.41 -15.63
CA VAL A 492 60.54 -32.35 -16.83
C VAL A 492 61.96 -32.04 -16.46
N VAL A 493 62.20 -31.05 -15.58
CA VAL A 493 63.56 -30.74 -15.08
C VAL A 493 64.18 -31.95 -14.37
N LEU A 494 63.46 -32.67 -13.53
CA LEU A 494 63.89 -33.84 -12.84
C LEU A 494 64.29 -34.96 -13.82
N LEU A 495 63.51 -35.19 -14.86
CA LEU A 495 63.77 -36.16 -15.91
C LEU A 495 65.03 -35.78 -16.70
N LEU A 496 65.19 -34.49 -17.06
CA LEU A 496 66.37 -33.99 -17.75
C LEU A 496 67.66 -34.16 -16.88
N VAL A 497 67.59 -33.84 -15.60
CA VAL A 497 68.67 -34.03 -14.64
C VAL A 497 69.04 -35.51 -14.52
N ARG A 498 68.03 -36.41 -14.40
CA ARG A 498 68.27 -37.87 -14.39
C ARG A 498 68.94 -38.36 -15.69
N ALA A 499 68.48 -37.88 -16.86
CA ALA A 499 69.01 -38.21 -18.14
C ALA A 499 70.46 -37.72 -18.27
N PHE A 500 70.79 -36.51 -17.80
CA PHE A 500 72.14 -35.94 -17.76
C PHE A 500 73.06 -36.79 -16.93
N PHE A 501 72.68 -37.17 -15.70
CA PHE A 501 73.52 -38.03 -14.85
C PHE A 501 73.66 -39.43 -15.42
N ARG A 502 72.65 -40.01 -16.08
CA ARG A 502 72.77 -41.30 -16.79
C ARG A 502 73.77 -41.21 -17.96
N ARG A 503 73.71 -40.11 -18.77
CA ARG A 503 74.71 -39.88 -19.86
C ARG A 503 76.08 -39.68 -19.31
N ARG A 504 76.28 -38.94 -18.19
CA ARG A 504 77.54 -38.71 -17.56
C ARG A 504 78.12 -40.00 -16.98
N ARG A 505 77.32 -40.90 -16.39
CA ARG A 505 77.75 -42.25 -15.91
C ARG A 505 78.17 -43.15 -17.09
N LYS A 506 77.42 -43.15 -18.20
CA LYS A 506 77.78 -43.90 -19.40
C LYS A 506 79.10 -43.41 -20.01
N ARG A 507 79.33 -42.08 -20.07
CA ARG A 507 80.62 -41.50 -20.54
C ARG A 507 81.80 -41.91 -19.62
N ARG A 508 81.61 -41.86 -18.30
CA ARG A 508 82.66 -42.29 -17.33
C ARG A 508 82.95 -43.79 -17.43
N ARG A 509 81.96 -44.64 -17.69
CA ARG A 509 82.14 -46.07 -17.91
C ARG A 509 82.92 -46.32 -19.22
N LYS A 510 82.61 -45.65 -20.31
CA LYS A 510 83.38 -45.77 -21.57
C LYS A 510 84.83 -45.28 -21.43
N LEU A 511 85.04 -44.18 -20.73
CA LEU A 511 86.42 -43.70 -20.47
C LEU A 511 87.21 -44.66 -19.60
N ARG A 512 86.65 -45.31 -18.60
CA ARG A 512 87.28 -46.35 -17.80
C ARG A 512 87.56 -47.58 -18.64
N GLN A 513 86.69 -48.01 -19.51
CA GLN A 513 86.94 -49.16 -20.43
C GLN A 513 88.04 -48.84 -21.45
N ASN A 514 88.08 -47.65 -22.03
CA ASN A 514 89.16 -47.23 -22.94
C ASN A 514 90.52 -47.09 -22.23
N LYS A 515 90.51 -46.63 -20.93
CA LYS A 515 91.77 -46.57 -20.15
C LYS A 515 92.31 -47.96 -19.82
N ASN A 516 91.47 -48.96 -19.58
CA ASN A 516 91.88 -50.35 -19.34
C ASN A 516 92.31 -51.07 -20.65
N ARG A 517 91.74 -50.68 -21.83
CA ARG A 517 92.19 -51.20 -23.14
C ARG A 517 93.54 -50.63 -23.57
N ARG A 518 93.98 -49.47 -23.07
CA ARG A 518 95.34 -48.89 -23.35
C ARG A 518 96.42 -49.36 -22.37
N ARG A 519 96.01 -50.12 -21.32
CA ARG A 519 96.98 -50.72 -20.34
C ARG A 519 97.20 -52.22 -20.55
N LYS A 520 96.52 -52.83 -21.53
CA LYS A 520 96.90 -54.15 -22.09
C LYS A 520 97.57 -53.87 -23.41
#